data_f8def64aaf4c5b870bc9f44ed1a0c954
#
_entry.id   f8def64aaf4c5b870bc9f44ed1a0c954
#
_cell.length_a   1.000
_cell.length_b   1.000
_cell.length_c   1.000
_cell.angle_alpha   90.00
_cell.angle_beta   90.00
_cell.angle_gamma   90.00
#
_symmetry.space_group_name_H-M   'P 1'
#
loop_
_entity.id
_entity.type
_entity.pdbx_description
1 polymer ?
#
loop_
_entity_poly.entity_id
_entity_poly.type
_entity_poly.pdbx_seq_one_letter_code
_entity_poly.pdbx_strand_id
1 'polypeptide(L)'
;MKGTISFLCVALTGLAQAQEPVRIGVLNDQSSVYADFQGKGSVLAAEMAVEDYGGRAAGRKVEVLSADHQNKPDVGSAIARKWLDQDGVDLIVDLPNSAVALAVNEVVRQKNRVMIGSGAGTSELTGSKCSPNTVHWTYDTWAYGHSLAKAVVQRGGKTWFFITADYAFGHDLERQATDQLVRDGGKVVGGVRAPLGTPDFSSFLLQAQSSGAQVVALAVAGGDTTNSLKQASEFGLTAKQSMVSLIFTLNNVPALGLKASQGVLTVNPFYWDMNPGTRAFSRRFQKRAHNGAMPNDMQAGVYSAVLHFLKAVDKVGGATDGRAVVAAMKAMPTDDPLFGKGRIREDGRKLHPMYLLQVKSPGESKGDWDYYKVVSTIPAEQAFRPMSEGNCPLVARN
;
A
#
# COMPACT_ATOMS: atom_id res chain seq x y z
N MET A 1 20.51 77.44 -29.55
CA MET A 1 19.56 76.63 -28.77
C MET A 1 19.88 75.20 -29.01
N LYS A 2 20.49 74.49 -28.03
CA LYS A 2 20.84 73.06 -28.08
C LYS A 2 19.83 72.31 -27.19
N GLY A 3 18.92 71.58 -27.80
CA GLY A 3 17.93 70.77 -27.08
C GLY A 3 18.53 69.44 -26.68
N THR A 4 18.59 69.11 -25.41
CA THR A 4 19.04 67.84 -24.83
C THR A 4 17.81 66.91 -24.76
N ILE A 5 17.81 65.81 -25.52
CA ILE A 5 16.78 64.78 -25.44
C ILE A 5 17.21 63.79 -24.39
N SER A 6 16.51 63.74 -23.23
CA SER A 6 16.66 62.73 -22.19
C SER A 6 15.88 61.49 -22.58
N PHE A 7 16.61 60.38 -22.79
CA PHE A 7 16.02 59.04 -22.91
C PHE A 7 15.69 58.46 -21.52
N LEU A 8 14.41 58.33 -21.25
CA LEU A 8 13.88 57.65 -20.06
C LEU A 8 13.91 56.11 -20.27
N CYS A 9 14.88 55.41 -19.69
CA CYS A 9 14.88 53.96 -19.67
C CYS A 9 13.81 53.47 -18.66
N VAL A 10 12.68 52.98 -19.14
CA VAL A 10 11.71 52.28 -18.31
C VAL A 10 12.23 50.83 -18.10
N ALA A 11 12.73 50.54 -16.90
CA ALA A 11 13.07 49.19 -16.49
C ALA A 11 11.77 48.44 -16.23
N LEU A 12 11.39 47.54 -17.17
CA LEU A 12 10.36 46.52 -16.94
C LEU A 12 10.89 45.50 -15.91
N THR A 13 10.59 45.73 -14.64
CA THR A 13 10.70 44.67 -13.61
C THR A 13 9.63 43.63 -13.89
N GLY A 14 9.97 42.57 -14.61
CA GLY A 14 9.14 41.42 -14.75
C GLY A 14 8.87 40.81 -13.38
N LEU A 15 7.65 40.94 -12.89
CA LEU A 15 7.17 40.18 -11.73
C LEU A 15 7.32 38.70 -12.11
N ALA A 16 8.32 38.03 -11.57
CA ALA A 16 8.43 36.58 -11.64
C ALA A 16 7.20 36.02 -10.93
N GLN A 17 6.19 35.61 -11.70
CA GLN A 17 5.00 34.96 -11.17
C GLN A 17 5.48 33.68 -10.51
N ALA A 18 5.37 33.57 -9.19
CA ALA A 18 5.73 32.37 -8.47
C ALA A 18 4.92 31.20 -9.05
N GLN A 19 5.63 30.23 -9.61
CA GLN A 19 4.97 29.04 -10.17
C GLN A 19 4.26 28.30 -9.03
N GLU A 20 3.01 27.89 -9.28
CA GLU A 20 2.23 27.07 -8.34
C GLU A 20 3.04 25.84 -7.92
N PRO A 21 3.06 25.47 -6.63
CA PRO A 21 3.79 24.31 -6.15
C PRO A 21 3.27 23.01 -6.76
N VAL A 22 4.10 21.97 -6.81
CA VAL A 22 3.66 20.59 -7.03
C VAL A 22 3.08 20.09 -5.70
N ARG A 23 1.80 19.67 -5.70
CA ARG A 23 1.12 19.25 -4.47
C ARG A 23 0.85 17.75 -4.46
N ILE A 24 1.24 17.11 -3.35
CA ILE A 24 1.06 15.69 -3.08
C ILE A 24 0.04 15.54 -1.95
N GLY A 25 -1.09 14.90 -2.23
CA GLY A 25 -2.12 14.59 -1.24
C GLY A 25 -1.98 13.17 -0.71
N VAL A 26 -1.65 13.00 0.56
CA VAL A 26 -1.71 11.70 1.25
C VAL A 26 -3.12 11.52 1.77
N LEU A 27 -3.89 10.65 1.11
CA LEU A 27 -5.30 10.38 1.43
C LEU A 27 -5.41 8.99 2.04
N ASN A 28 -5.60 8.92 3.36
CA ASN A 28 -5.59 7.65 4.07
C ASN A 28 -6.53 7.65 5.30
N ASP A 29 -6.54 6.57 6.06
CA ASP A 29 -7.23 6.47 7.34
C ASP A 29 -6.27 6.96 8.44
N GLN A 30 -6.67 8.00 9.16
CA GLN A 30 -5.87 8.58 10.25
C GLN A 30 -6.47 8.39 11.64
N SER A 31 -7.67 7.84 11.73
CA SER A 31 -8.44 7.82 12.97
C SER A 31 -9.10 6.48 13.30
N SER A 32 -9.03 5.47 12.43
CA SER A 32 -9.72 4.22 12.67
C SER A 32 -8.82 2.98 12.45
N VAL A 33 -9.38 1.88 12.00
CA VAL A 33 -8.78 0.53 11.98
C VAL A 33 -7.45 0.42 11.21
N TYR A 34 -7.15 1.35 10.29
CA TYR A 34 -5.92 1.36 9.49
C TYR A 34 -4.92 2.46 9.89
N ALA A 35 -5.26 3.28 10.92
CA ALA A 35 -4.44 4.42 11.32
C ALA A 35 -3.02 4.02 11.77
N ASP A 36 -2.87 2.87 12.46
CA ASP A 36 -1.60 2.46 13.06
C ASP A 36 -0.57 2.01 12.02
N PHE A 37 -0.99 1.46 10.89
CA PHE A 37 -0.04 0.96 9.89
C PHE A 37 0.10 1.86 8.66
N GLN A 38 -0.69 2.91 8.55
CA GLN A 38 -0.56 3.95 7.53
C GLN A 38 -0.62 5.34 8.16
N GLY A 39 -1.78 5.93 8.32
CA GLY A 39 -2.04 7.14 9.06
C GLY A 39 -0.98 8.23 8.92
N LYS A 40 -0.58 8.78 10.05
CA LYS A 40 0.48 9.80 10.13
C LYS A 40 1.86 9.30 9.68
N GLY A 41 2.11 7.98 9.75
CA GLY A 41 3.35 7.38 9.27
C GLY A 41 3.52 7.50 7.75
N SER A 42 2.43 7.35 6.98
CA SER A 42 2.45 7.57 5.53
C SER A 42 2.69 9.05 5.17
N VAL A 43 2.14 9.98 5.95
CA VAL A 43 2.40 11.42 5.77
C VAL A 43 3.88 11.71 6.00
N LEU A 44 4.45 11.23 7.11
CA LEU A 44 5.88 11.34 7.39
C LEU A 44 6.75 10.75 6.27
N ALA A 45 6.37 9.60 5.73
CA ALA A 45 7.10 8.97 4.63
C ALA A 45 7.09 9.83 3.35
N ALA A 46 5.95 10.47 3.02
CA ALA A 46 5.85 11.40 1.91
C ALA A 46 6.72 12.66 2.12
N GLU A 47 6.67 13.24 3.32
CA GLU A 47 7.51 14.39 3.70
C GLU A 47 9.00 14.06 3.58
N MET A 48 9.44 12.89 4.10
CA MET A 48 10.82 12.44 3.99
C MET A 48 11.24 12.24 2.53
N ALA A 49 10.36 11.75 1.67
CA ALA A 49 10.66 11.61 0.24
C ALA A 49 10.85 12.97 -0.43
N VAL A 50 10.01 13.96 -0.11
CA VAL A 50 10.14 15.33 -0.63
C VAL A 50 11.44 15.97 -0.16
N GLU A 51 11.78 15.83 1.12
CA GLU A 51 13.04 16.34 1.69
C GLU A 51 14.26 15.73 0.99
N ASP A 52 14.27 14.39 0.85
CA ASP A 52 15.38 13.65 0.23
C ASP A 52 15.51 13.94 -1.28
N TYR A 53 14.42 14.33 -1.92
CA TYR A 53 14.40 14.77 -3.31
C TYR A 53 14.90 16.23 -3.48
N GLY A 54 15.04 17.00 -2.40
CA GLY A 54 15.49 18.39 -2.41
C GLY A 54 14.37 19.43 -2.40
N GLY A 55 13.12 19.03 -2.11
CA GLY A 55 11.98 19.94 -1.90
C GLY A 55 11.44 20.63 -3.15
N ARG A 56 11.94 20.31 -4.34
CA ARG A 56 11.54 20.92 -5.62
C ARG A 56 11.47 19.87 -6.73
N ALA A 57 10.53 20.05 -7.66
CA ALA A 57 10.44 19.27 -8.89
C ALA A 57 9.97 20.18 -10.04
N ALA A 58 10.51 20.02 -11.25
CA ALA A 58 10.30 20.91 -12.40
C ALA A 58 10.47 22.40 -12.05
N GLY A 59 11.47 22.72 -11.20
CA GLY A 59 11.73 24.08 -10.71
C GLY A 59 10.74 24.60 -9.66
N ARG A 60 9.68 23.87 -9.34
CA ARG A 60 8.58 24.25 -8.43
C ARG A 60 8.79 23.67 -7.05
N LYS A 61 8.36 24.38 -6.00
CA LYS A 61 8.30 23.86 -4.63
C LYS A 61 7.38 22.62 -4.59
N VAL A 62 7.71 21.64 -3.78
CA VAL A 62 6.82 20.49 -3.50
C VAL A 62 6.19 20.67 -2.12
N GLU A 63 4.87 20.46 -2.05
CA GLU A 63 4.09 20.55 -0.81
C GLU A 63 3.32 19.25 -0.57
N VAL A 64 3.25 18.81 0.69
CA VAL A 64 2.49 17.63 1.10
C VAL A 64 1.25 18.09 1.86
N LEU A 65 0.09 17.61 1.44
CA LEU A 65 -1.19 17.74 2.12
C LEU A 65 -1.62 16.36 2.63
N SER A 66 -2.42 16.31 3.69
CA SER A 66 -3.00 15.06 4.15
C SER A 66 -4.46 15.23 4.55
N ALA A 67 -5.25 14.17 4.40
CA ALA A 67 -6.62 14.11 4.88
C ALA A 67 -7.03 12.68 5.24
N ASP A 68 -7.96 12.60 6.19
CA ASP A 68 -8.56 11.35 6.66
C ASP A 68 -9.83 11.03 5.86
N HIS A 69 -9.83 9.91 5.12
CA HIS A 69 -11.00 9.43 4.40
C HIS A 69 -11.94 8.58 5.28
N GLN A 70 -11.58 8.30 6.53
CA GLN A 70 -12.39 7.56 7.50
C GLN A 70 -12.89 6.20 6.98
N ASN A 71 -12.18 5.58 6.05
CA ASN A 71 -12.59 4.36 5.33
C ASN A 71 -13.94 4.46 4.59
N LYS A 72 -14.37 5.68 4.21
CA LYS A 72 -15.63 5.96 3.53
C LYS A 72 -15.39 6.43 2.09
N PRO A 73 -15.88 5.69 1.05
CA PRO A 73 -15.66 6.03 -0.36
C PRO A 73 -16.21 7.40 -0.78
N ASP A 74 -17.33 7.81 -0.21
CA ASP A 74 -17.95 9.13 -0.44
C ASP A 74 -17.09 10.26 0.11
N VAL A 75 -16.55 10.11 1.34
CA VAL A 75 -15.62 11.06 1.97
C VAL A 75 -14.33 11.16 1.15
N GLY A 76 -13.73 10.02 0.81
CA GLY A 76 -12.51 9.99 0.00
C GLY A 76 -12.70 10.64 -1.37
N SER A 77 -13.81 10.36 -2.05
CA SER A 77 -14.14 10.97 -3.35
C SER A 77 -14.40 12.47 -3.25
N ALA A 78 -15.05 12.94 -2.18
CA ALA A 78 -15.30 14.37 -1.96
C ALA A 78 -13.99 15.12 -1.71
N ILE A 79 -13.09 14.57 -0.88
CA ILE A 79 -11.76 15.13 -0.63
C ILE A 79 -10.95 15.17 -1.94
N ALA A 80 -10.94 14.07 -2.70
CA ALA A 80 -10.22 14.00 -3.98
C ALA A 80 -10.71 15.07 -4.96
N ARG A 81 -12.02 15.24 -5.12
CA ARG A 81 -12.57 16.31 -6.00
C ARG A 81 -12.15 17.69 -5.53
N LYS A 82 -12.28 18.00 -4.23
CA LYS A 82 -11.84 19.28 -3.67
C LYS A 82 -10.36 19.52 -3.94
N TRP A 83 -9.52 18.56 -3.67
CA TRP A 83 -8.08 18.66 -3.87
C TRP A 83 -7.69 18.90 -5.33
N LEU A 84 -8.34 18.19 -6.26
CA LEU A 84 -8.01 18.28 -7.67
C LEU A 84 -8.61 19.51 -8.35
N ASP A 85 -9.77 20.02 -7.88
CA ASP A 85 -10.47 21.15 -8.48
C ASP A 85 -10.11 22.50 -7.84
N GLN A 86 -9.80 22.51 -6.55
CA GLN A 86 -9.64 23.76 -5.78
C GLN A 86 -8.24 23.92 -5.19
N ASP A 87 -7.68 22.83 -4.64
CA ASP A 87 -6.42 22.90 -3.89
C ASP A 87 -5.19 22.60 -4.78
N GLY A 88 -5.37 22.31 -6.06
CA GLY A 88 -4.30 22.11 -7.04
C GLY A 88 -3.40 20.89 -6.77
N VAL A 89 -3.94 19.81 -6.19
CA VAL A 89 -3.19 18.57 -5.95
C VAL A 89 -2.90 17.86 -7.27
N ASP A 90 -1.67 17.46 -7.48
CA ASP A 90 -1.19 16.77 -8.69
C ASP A 90 -1.13 15.24 -8.53
N LEU A 91 -0.81 14.77 -7.30
CA LEU A 91 -0.74 13.36 -6.94
C LEU A 91 -1.61 13.08 -5.72
N ILE A 92 -2.44 12.03 -5.79
CA ILE A 92 -3.05 11.41 -4.60
C ILE A 92 -2.36 10.07 -4.35
N VAL A 93 -1.85 9.86 -3.12
CA VAL A 93 -1.08 8.66 -2.76
C VAL A 93 -1.63 8.01 -1.50
N ASP A 94 -1.29 6.73 -1.30
CA ASP A 94 -1.62 5.82 -0.20
C ASP A 94 -2.94 5.06 -0.42
N LEU A 95 -4.09 5.53 0.09
CA LEU A 95 -5.43 4.97 -0.17
C LEU A 95 -5.62 3.52 0.36
N PRO A 96 -5.46 3.27 1.66
CA PRO A 96 -5.51 1.91 2.24
C PRO A 96 -6.82 1.15 2.01
N ASN A 97 -7.94 1.85 1.96
CA ASN A 97 -9.24 1.23 1.77
C ASN A 97 -9.51 1.02 0.28
N SER A 98 -9.67 -0.24 -0.14
CA SER A 98 -9.85 -0.60 -1.55
C SER A 98 -11.09 0.03 -2.20
N ALA A 99 -12.18 0.18 -1.46
CA ALA A 99 -13.39 0.83 -1.98
C ALA A 99 -13.17 2.33 -2.19
N VAL A 100 -12.46 2.99 -1.27
CA VAL A 100 -12.03 4.39 -1.42
C VAL A 100 -11.08 4.52 -2.62
N ALA A 101 -10.09 3.64 -2.72
CA ALA A 101 -9.11 3.67 -3.81
C ALA A 101 -9.77 3.53 -5.19
N LEU A 102 -10.73 2.62 -5.34
CA LEU A 102 -11.50 2.44 -6.59
C LEU A 102 -12.33 3.67 -6.93
N ALA A 103 -12.97 4.30 -5.94
CA ALA A 103 -13.76 5.50 -6.14
C ALA A 103 -12.89 6.72 -6.52
N VAL A 104 -11.76 6.90 -5.83
CA VAL A 104 -10.78 7.97 -6.11
C VAL A 104 -10.08 7.76 -7.44
N ASN A 105 -9.78 6.51 -7.83
CA ASN A 105 -9.21 6.17 -9.14
C ASN A 105 -10.06 6.75 -10.30
N GLU A 106 -11.37 6.65 -10.20
CA GLU A 106 -12.27 7.20 -11.21
C GLU A 106 -12.24 8.75 -11.23
N VAL A 107 -12.22 9.39 -10.06
CA VAL A 107 -12.11 10.85 -9.96
C VAL A 107 -10.79 11.35 -10.58
N VAL A 108 -9.67 10.72 -10.23
CA VAL A 108 -8.34 11.07 -10.75
C VAL A 108 -8.26 10.88 -12.26
N ARG A 109 -8.84 9.81 -12.79
CA ARG A 109 -8.93 9.54 -14.24
C ARG A 109 -9.68 10.66 -14.98
N GLN A 110 -10.83 11.09 -14.45
CA GLN A 110 -11.66 12.17 -15.02
C GLN A 110 -10.93 13.52 -15.01
N LYS A 111 -10.15 13.78 -13.97
CA LYS A 111 -9.43 15.06 -13.78
C LYS A 111 -8.03 15.06 -14.42
N ASN A 112 -7.61 13.98 -15.02
CA ASN A 112 -6.27 13.78 -15.59
C ASN A 112 -5.15 14.16 -14.60
N ARG A 113 -5.24 13.66 -13.37
CA ARG A 113 -4.19 13.76 -12.35
C ARG A 113 -3.59 12.38 -12.08
N VAL A 114 -2.66 12.28 -11.13
CA VAL A 114 -1.98 11.02 -10.81
C VAL A 114 -2.52 10.42 -9.52
N MET A 115 -2.73 9.10 -9.53
CA MET A 115 -2.96 8.30 -8.33
C MET A 115 -1.88 7.23 -8.20
N ILE A 116 -1.33 7.07 -6.99
CA ILE A 116 -0.44 5.94 -6.67
C ILE A 116 -1.00 5.20 -5.45
N GLY A 117 -1.52 4.00 -5.69
CA GLY A 117 -1.98 3.11 -4.63
C GLY A 117 -0.80 2.41 -3.98
N SER A 118 -0.23 2.99 -2.94
CA SER A 118 0.83 2.35 -2.13
C SER A 118 0.26 1.56 -0.95
N GLY A 119 -0.91 1.97 -0.45
CA GLY A 119 -1.63 1.29 0.60
C GLY A 119 -2.85 0.50 0.13
N ALA A 120 -3.32 0.72 -1.09
CA ALA A 120 -4.46 0.02 -1.65
C ALA A 120 -4.16 -1.47 -1.86
N GLY A 121 -5.11 -2.34 -1.46
CA GLY A 121 -4.90 -3.79 -1.59
C GLY A 121 -5.51 -4.39 -2.85
N THR A 122 -6.66 -3.89 -3.34
CA THR A 122 -7.39 -4.57 -4.41
C THR A 122 -6.61 -4.73 -5.70
N SER A 123 -6.55 -5.96 -6.21
CA SER A 123 -5.93 -6.30 -7.49
C SER A 123 -6.67 -5.70 -8.71
N GLU A 124 -7.87 -5.16 -8.52
CA GLU A 124 -8.66 -4.53 -9.59
C GLU A 124 -8.02 -3.24 -10.13
N LEU A 125 -7.18 -2.56 -9.35
CA LEU A 125 -6.43 -1.37 -9.81
C LEU A 125 -5.44 -1.67 -10.95
N THR A 126 -5.06 -2.93 -11.14
CA THR A 126 -4.27 -3.43 -12.27
C THR A 126 -5.02 -4.48 -13.08
N GLY A 127 -6.32 -4.57 -12.83
CA GLY A 127 -7.28 -5.45 -13.48
C GLY A 127 -8.33 -4.66 -14.25
N SER A 128 -9.59 -5.04 -14.09
CA SER A 128 -10.73 -4.42 -14.79
C SER A 128 -10.88 -2.92 -14.55
N LYS A 129 -10.27 -2.39 -13.49
CA LYS A 129 -10.30 -0.97 -13.09
C LYS A 129 -8.97 -0.25 -13.29
N CYS A 130 -8.04 -0.82 -14.07
CA CYS A 130 -6.80 -0.14 -14.39
C CYS A 130 -7.06 1.19 -15.13
N SER A 131 -6.17 2.14 -14.94
CA SER A 131 -6.32 3.51 -15.45
C SER A 131 -4.98 4.02 -15.98
N PRO A 132 -4.97 4.82 -17.07
CA PRO A 132 -3.74 5.43 -17.56
C PRO A 132 -3.18 6.49 -16.60
N ASN A 133 -3.91 6.84 -15.57
CA ASN A 133 -3.57 7.81 -14.54
C ASN A 133 -3.12 7.18 -13.21
N THR A 134 -3.06 5.83 -13.14
CA THR A 134 -2.87 5.13 -11.87
C THR A 134 -1.71 4.15 -11.93
N VAL A 135 -0.93 4.12 -10.85
CA VAL A 135 0.10 3.12 -10.58
C VAL A 135 -0.22 2.43 -9.26
N HIS A 136 -0.19 1.10 -9.24
CA HIS A 136 -0.32 0.29 -8.05
C HIS A 136 1.06 -0.13 -7.57
N TRP A 137 1.48 0.36 -6.39
CA TRP A 137 2.91 0.44 -6.05
C TRP A 137 3.43 -0.73 -5.24
N THR A 138 2.85 -1.00 -4.06
CA THR A 138 3.51 -1.81 -3.02
C THR A 138 3.15 -3.29 -3.11
N TYR A 139 1.89 -3.63 -2.91
CA TYR A 139 1.35 -4.99 -2.87
C TYR A 139 -0.03 -5.05 -3.50
N ASP A 140 -0.61 -6.23 -3.59
CA ASP A 140 -2.03 -6.40 -3.87
C ASP A 140 -2.57 -7.70 -3.28
N THR A 141 -3.88 -7.85 -3.30
CA THR A 141 -4.60 -9.02 -2.80
C THR A 141 -4.22 -10.31 -3.52
N TRP A 142 -3.82 -10.22 -4.81
CA TRP A 142 -3.30 -11.37 -5.54
C TRP A 142 -1.97 -11.84 -4.94
N ALA A 143 -1.02 -10.93 -4.76
CA ALA A 143 0.31 -11.25 -4.24
C ALA A 143 0.25 -11.90 -2.85
N TYR A 144 -0.58 -11.37 -1.97
CA TYR A 144 -0.79 -11.94 -0.63
C TYR A 144 -1.56 -13.26 -0.68
N GLY A 145 -2.72 -13.28 -1.32
CA GLY A 145 -3.60 -14.44 -1.36
C GLY A 145 -2.93 -15.66 -1.97
N HIS A 146 -2.32 -15.51 -3.15
CA HIS A 146 -1.63 -16.60 -3.83
C HIS A 146 -0.40 -17.09 -3.08
N SER A 147 0.46 -16.19 -2.63
CA SER A 147 1.71 -16.58 -1.99
C SER A 147 1.48 -17.30 -0.67
N LEU A 148 0.55 -16.80 0.16
CA LEU A 148 0.24 -17.40 1.46
C LEU A 148 -0.55 -18.70 1.29
N ALA A 149 -1.54 -18.76 0.38
CA ALA A 149 -2.27 -19.99 0.13
C ALA A 149 -1.34 -21.12 -0.31
N LYS A 150 -0.45 -20.84 -1.27
CA LYS A 150 0.56 -21.80 -1.72
C LYS A 150 1.44 -22.29 -0.57
N ALA A 151 1.97 -21.36 0.23
CA ALA A 151 2.85 -21.71 1.36
C ALA A 151 2.16 -22.57 2.43
N VAL A 152 0.87 -22.31 2.70
CA VAL A 152 0.09 -23.03 3.71
C VAL A 152 -0.34 -24.41 3.19
N VAL A 153 -0.76 -24.51 1.92
CA VAL A 153 -1.11 -25.82 1.31
C VAL A 153 0.09 -26.75 1.25
N GLN A 154 1.28 -26.24 0.91
CA GLN A 154 2.54 -27.02 0.92
C GLN A 154 2.89 -27.56 2.32
N ARG A 155 2.38 -26.95 3.38
CA ARG A 155 2.52 -27.40 4.78
C ARG A 155 1.37 -28.31 5.24
N GLY A 156 0.47 -28.71 4.32
CA GLY A 156 -0.62 -29.65 4.59
C GLY A 156 -1.98 -29.01 4.93
N GLY A 157 -2.08 -27.70 5.01
CA GLY A 157 -3.35 -26.99 5.29
C GLY A 157 -4.26 -26.94 4.07
N LYS A 158 -5.15 -27.93 3.89
CA LYS A 158 -5.94 -28.10 2.67
C LYS A 158 -7.43 -27.75 2.80
N THR A 159 -7.97 -27.66 4.01
CA THR A 159 -9.37 -27.28 4.23
C THR A 159 -9.45 -25.96 4.96
N TRP A 160 -10.08 -24.96 4.31
CA TRP A 160 -10.09 -23.58 4.78
C TRP A 160 -11.48 -23.08 5.09
N PHE A 161 -11.60 -22.33 6.19
CA PHE A 161 -12.74 -21.50 6.52
C PHE A 161 -12.30 -20.03 6.55
N PHE A 162 -13.06 -19.13 5.91
CA PHE A 162 -12.68 -17.71 5.84
C PHE A 162 -13.46 -16.85 6.85
N ILE A 163 -12.75 -15.91 7.49
CA ILE A 163 -13.35 -14.75 8.15
C ILE A 163 -12.91 -13.53 7.33
N THR A 164 -13.87 -12.89 6.66
CA THR A 164 -13.59 -11.93 5.59
C THR A 164 -14.22 -10.58 5.88
N ALA A 165 -13.44 -9.51 5.75
CA ALA A 165 -13.95 -8.15 5.84
C ALA A 165 -15.00 -7.90 4.73
N ASP A 166 -16.20 -7.43 5.12
CA ASP A 166 -17.34 -7.32 4.23
C ASP A 166 -17.28 -6.06 3.34
N TYR A 167 -16.22 -5.94 2.56
CA TYR A 167 -16.05 -4.91 1.53
C TYR A 167 -15.05 -5.33 0.46
N ALA A 168 -14.83 -4.49 -0.57
CA ALA A 168 -14.06 -4.79 -1.77
C ALA A 168 -12.69 -5.47 -1.51
N PHE A 169 -11.95 -5.06 -0.47
CA PHE A 169 -10.66 -5.64 -0.11
C PHE A 169 -10.80 -7.09 0.35
N GLY A 170 -11.65 -7.36 1.34
CA GLY A 170 -11.80 -8.70 1.91
C GLY A 170 -12.31 -9.70 0.87
N HIS A 171 -13.31 -9.30 0.07
CA HIS A 171 -13.86 -10.12 -1.00
C HIS A 171 -12.82 -10.47 -2.07
N ASP A 172 -11.99 -9.49 -2.48
CA ASP A 172 -10.93 -9.75 -3.44
C ASP A 172 -9.83 -10.65 -2.85
N LEU A 173 -9.40 -10.39 -1.62
CA LEU A 173 -8.36 -11.19 -0.95
C LEU A 173 -8.79 -12.65 -0.75
N GLU A 174 -10.03 -12.89 -0.30
CA GLU A 174 -10.60 -14.24 -0.19
C GLU A 174 -10.65 -14.95 -1.54
N ARG A 175 -11.12 -14.26 -2.59
CA ARG A 175 -11.17 -14.80 -3.94
C ARG A 175 -9.78 -15.21 -4.42
N GLN A 176 -8.77 -14.33 -4.29
CA GLN A 176 -7.41 -14.62 -4.72
C GLN A 176 -6.78 -15.78 -3.94
N ALA A 177 -7.01 -15.86 -2.64
CA ALA A 177 -6.52 -16.98 -1.82
C ALA A 177 -7.26 -18.30 -2.18
N THR A 178 -8.56 -18.24 -2.43
CA THR A 178 -9.36 -19.40 -2.85
C THR A 178 -8.90 -19.95 -4.18
N ASP A 179 -8.64 -19.08 -5.16
CA ASP A 179 -8.18 -19.50 -6.49
C ASP A 179 -6.86 -20.29 -6.41
N GLN A 180 -5.92 -19.85 -5.59
CA GLN A 180 -4.67 -20.58 -5.38
C GLN A 180 -4.87 -21.84 -4.54
N LEU A 181 -5.67 -21.78 -3.48
CA LEU A 181 -6.00 -22.93 -2.64
C LEU A 181 -6.53 -24.10 -3.49
N VAL A 182 -7.50 -23.80 -4.38
CA VAL A 182 -8.11 -24.81 -5.25
C VAL A 182 -7.11 -25.33 -6.30
N ARG A 183 -6.31 -24.47 -6.90
CA ARG A 183 -5.22 -24.88 -7.83
C ARG A 183 -4.26 -25.87 -7.20
N ASP A 184 -3.96 -25.70 -5.90
CA ASP A 184 -3.03 -26.56 -5.15
C ASP A 184 -3.75 -27.77 -4.48
N GLY A 185 -5.00 -28.05 -4.84
CA GLY A 185 -5.77 -29.21 -4.39
C GLY A 185 -6.37 -29.10 -2.98
N GLY A 186 -6.53 -27.87 -2.48
CA GLY A 186 -7.30 -27.57 -1.27
C GLY A 186 -8.75 -27.22 -1.56
N LYS A 187 -9.53 -26.98 -0.52
CA LYS A 187 -10.95 -26.59 -0.63
C LYS A 187 -11.38 -25.63 0.46
N VAL A 188 -12.32 -24.77 0.13
CA VAL A 188 -13.06 -23.95 1.10
C VAL A 188 -14.21 -24.77 1.65
N VAL A 189 -14.34 -24.82 2.99
CA VAL A 189 -15.42 -25.54 3.69
C VAL A 189 -16.46 -24.61 4.28
N GLY A 190 -16.25 -23.29 4.22
CA GLY A 190 -17.19 -22.27 4.64
C GLY A 190 -16.53 -20.90 4.82
N GLY A 191 -17.32 -19.91 5.17
CA GLY A 191 -16.84 -18.56 5.44
C GLY A 191 -17.92 -17.67 6.02
N VAL A 192 -17.49 -16.59 6.66
CA VAL A 192 -18.35 -15.55 7.25
C VAL A 192 -17.84 -14.17 6.89
N ARG A 193 -18.74 -13.19 6.88
CA ARG A 193 -18.45 -11.79 6.60
C ARG A 193 -18.46 -10.99 7.91
N ALA A 194 -17.38 -10.26 8.19
CA ALA A 194 -17.26 -9.37 9.32
C ALA A 194 -17.25 -7.91 8.84
N PRO A 195 -18.07 -7.02 9.38
CA PRO A 195 -17.99 -5.59 9.09
C PRO A 195 -16.60 -5.04 9.40
N LEU A 196 -16.16 -4.03 8.63
CA LEU A 196 -14.89 -3.34 8.89
C LEU A 196 -14.95 -2.65 10.26
N GLY A 197 -13.89 -2.82 11.05
CA GLY A 197 -13.82 -2.27 12.42
C GLY A 197 -14.62 -3.07 13.44
N THR A 198 -14.77 -4.37 13.23
CA THR A 198 -15.46 -5.29 14.17
C THR A 198 -14.69 -5.38 15.51
N PRO A 199 -15.28 -4.97 16.64
CA PRO A 199 -14.61 -5.05 17.94
C PRO A 199 -14.66 -6.46 18.54
N ASP A 200 -15.69 -7.25 18.22
CA ASP A 200 -15.95 -8.58 18.78
C ASP A 200 -16.08 -9.62 17.65
N PHE A 201 -15.11 -10.53 17.58
CA PHE A 201 -15.05 -11.62 16.62
C PHE A 201 -15.62 -12.96 17.16
N SER A 202 -16.14 -13.00 18.38
CA SER A 202 -16.55 -14.23 19.06
C SER A 202 -17.49 -15.11 18.23
N SER A 203 -18.55 -14.53 17.65
CA SER A 203 -19.52 -15.27 16.83
C SER A 203 -18.91 -15.82 15.53
N PHE A 204 -18.01 -15.08 14.91
CA PHE A 204 -17.31 -15.49 13.70
C PHE A 204 -16.32 -16.63 14.00
N LEU A 205 -15.60 -16.53 15.13
CA LEU A 205 -14.65 -17.56 15.57
C LEU A 205 -15.35 -18.85 15.98
N LEU A 206 -16.51 -18.80 16.62
CA LEU A 206 -17.31 -19.98 16.93
C LEU A 206 -17.78 -20.71 15.66
N GLN A 207 -18.17 -19.98 14.63
CA GLN A 207 -18.52 -20.58 13.32
C GLN A 207 -17.30 -21.21 12.68
N ALA A 208 -16.14 -20.55 12.73
CA ALA A 208 -14.89 -21.11 12.22
C ALA A 208 -14.50 -22.40 12.98
N GLN A 209 -14.64 -22.42 14.31
CA GLN A 209 -14.38 -23.60 15.13
C GLN A 209 -15.30 -24.77 14.75
N SER A 210 -16.59 -24.49 14.58
CA SER A 210 -17.61 -25.49 14.24
C SER A 210 -17.45 -26.07 12.84
N SER A 211 -16.76 -25.37 11.94
CA SER A 211 -16.50 -25.84 10.57
C SER A 211 -15.59 -27.05 10.48
N GLY A 212 -14.76 -27.29 11.50
CA GLY A 212 -13.74 -28.33 11.49
C GLY A 212 -12.63 -28.14 10.45
N ALA A 213 -12.50 -26.93 9.87
CA ALA A 213 -11.44 -26.60 8.92
C ALA A 213 -10.06 -26.76 9.55
N GLN A 214 -9.06 -27.20 8.78
CA GLN A 214 -7.66 -27.21 9.22
C GLN A 214 -7.11 -25.80 9.39
N VAL A 215 -7.56 -24.86 8.55
CA VAL A 215 -7.09 -23.48 8.49
C VAL A 215 -8.28 -22.53 8.62
N VAL A 216 -8.17 -21.58 9.52
CA VAL A 216 -9.03 -20.38 9.58
C VAL A 216 -8.24 -19.23 8.96
N ALA A 217 -8.67 -18.82 7.76
CA ALA A 217 -8.02 -17.77 6.99
C ALA A 217 -8.68 -16.42 7.28
N LEU A 218 -7.90 -15.48 7.77
CA LEU A 218 -8.34 -14.12 8.07
C LEU A 218 -8.09 -13.22 6.86
N ALA A 219 -9.14 -12.92 6.13
CA ALA A 219 -9.16 -11.92 5.05
C ALA A 219 -9.61 -10.55 5.59
N VAL A 220 -9.03 -10.15 6.71
CA VAL A 220 -9.19 -8.86 7.40
C VAL A 220 -7.82 -8.18 7.54
N ALA A 221 -7.76 -6.92 7.94
CA ALA A 221 -6.49 -6.18 8.05
C ALA A 221 -6.51 -5.21 9.25
N GLY A 222 -5.33 -4.68 9.61
CA GLY A 222 -5.17 -3.67 10.65
C GLY A 222 -5.63 -4.14 12.03
N GLY A 223 -6.45 -3.32 12.70
CA GLY A 223 -7.01 -3.63 14.00
C GLY A 223 -7.87 -4.89 14.03
N ASP A 224 -8.61 -5.17 12.94
CA ASP A 224 -9.42 -6.38 12.84
C ASP A 224 -8.57 -7.66 12.84
N THR A 225 -7.38 -7.64 12.22
CA THR A 225 -6.41 -8.74 12.31
C THR A 225 -5.95 -8.95 13.74
N THR A 226 -5.59 -7.89 14.44
CA THR A 226 -5.14 -7.97 15.83
C THR A 226 -6.23 -8.50 16.74
N ASN A 227 -7.45 -7.96 16.63
CA ASN A 227 -8.59 -8.36 17.46
C ASN A 227 -8.97 -9.82 17.23
N SER A 228 -9.08 -10.24 15.96
CA SER A 228 -9.45 -11.62 15.64
C SER A 228 -8.42 -12.65 16.11
N LEU A 229 -7.12 -12.37 15.94
CA LEU A 229 -6.06 -13.27 16.41
C LEU A 229 -5.98 -13.35 17.94
N LYS A 230 -6.14 -12.22 18.63
CA LYS A 230 -6.17 -12.17 20.09
C LYS A 230 -7.32 -13.00 20.63
N GLN A 231 -8.54 -12.75 20.15
CA GLN A 231 -9.73 -13.48 20.58
C GLN A 231 -9.68 -14.96 20.19
N ALA A 232 -9.14 -15.32 19.02
CA ALA A 232 -8.93 -16.73 18.64
C ALA A 232 -8.00 -17.47 19.63
N SER A 233 -6.97 -16.79 20.13
CA SER A 233 -6.09 -17.35 21.16
C SER A 233 -6.81 -17.51 22.50
N GLU A 234 -7.58 -16.51 22.91
CA GLU A 234 -8.39 -16.53 24.15
C GLU A 234 -9.43 -17.66 24.15
N PHE A 235 -10.05 -17.94 23.01
CA PHE A 235 -10.99 -19.06 22.83
C PHE A 235 -10.32 -20.43 22.65
N GLY A 236 -8.97 -20.50 22.66
CA GLY A 236 -8.22 -21.74 22.44
C GLY A 236 -8.36 -22.32 21.04
N LEU A 237 -8.81 -21.52 20.06
CA LEU A 237 -8.98 -21.96 18.68
C LEU A 237 -7.64 -22.33 18.04
N THR A 238 -6.59 -21.61 18.37
CA THR A 238 -5.21 -21.83 17.87
C THR A 238 -4.61 -23.19 18.25
N ALA A 239 -5.15 -23.86 19.26
CA ALA A 239 -4.73 -25.22 19.62
C ALA A 239 -5.33 -26.32 18.73
N LYS A 240 -6.39 -26.01 17.99
CA LYS A 240 -7.15 -26.97 17.19
C LYS A 240 -7.10 -26.70 15.68
N GLN A 241 -6.97 -25.44 15.30
CA GLN A 241 -6.98 -24.98 13.90
C GLN A 241 -5.83 -24.00 13.68
N SER A 242 -5.22 -24.04 12.51
CA SER A 242 -4.17 -23.09 12.14
C SER A 242 -4.80 -21.75 11.77
N MET A 243 -4.45 -20.69 12.48
CA MET A 243 -4.85 -19.33 12.12
C MET A 243 -3.88 -18.75 11.10
N VAL A 244 -4.37 -18.34 9.94
CA VAL A 244 -3.59 -17.72 8.87
C VAL A 244 -4.13 -16.32 8.59
N SER A 245 -3.37 -15.30 8.94
CA SER A 245 -3.68 -13.94 8.52
C SER A 245 -3.16 -13.69 7.12
N LEU A 246 -4.05 -13.41 6.18
CA LEU A 246 -3.67 -13.15 4.78
C LEU A 246 -3.01 -11.78 4.61
N ILE A 247 -3.18 -10.88 5.57
CA ILE A 247 -2.40 -9.64 5.72
C ILE A 247 -1.94 -9.51 7.16
N PHE A 248 -0.64 -9.51 7.36
CA PHE A 248 -0.02 -9.34 8.67
C PHE A 248 1.18 -8.40 8.54
N THR A 249 1.07 -7.24 9.16
CA THR A 249 2.08 -6.19 9.08
C THR A 249 2.99 -6.19 10.29
N LEU A 250 4.11 -5.48 10.20
CA LEU A 250 5.06 -5.32 11.31
C LEU A 250 4.39 -4.78 12.58
N ASN A 251 3.40 -3.92 12.43
CA ASN A 251 2.66 -3.28 13.54
C ASN A 251 1.78 -4.26 14.33
N ASN A 252 1.36 -5.39 13.73
CA ASN A 252 0.57 -6.39 14.45
C ASN A 252 1.39 -7.12 15.52
N VAL A 253 2.72 -7.25 15.34
CA VAL A 253 3.56 -7.98 16.30
C VAL A 253 3.58 -7.32 17.68
N PRO A 254 3.90 -6.02 17.85
CA PRO A 254 3.86 -5.40 19.18
C PRO A 254 2.45 -5.34 19.77
N ALA A 255 1.40 -5.23 18.93
CA ALA A 255 0.00 -5.21 19.38
C ALA A 255 -0.47 -6.56 19.97
N LEU A 256 0.04 -7.67 19.43
CA LEU A 256 -0.26 -9.04 19.90
C LEU A 256 0.75 -9.55 20.95
N GLY A 257 1.96 -9.01 20.91
CA GLY A 257 3.14 -9.55 21.60
C GLY A 257 3.88 -10.62 20.78
N LEU A 258 5.20 -10.57 20.84
CA LEU A 258 6.06 -11.45 20.03
C LEU A 258 5.82 -12.94 20.31
N LYS A 259 5.59 -13.32 21.58
CA LYS A 259 5.29 -14.71 21.97
C LYS A 259 3.99 -15.23 21.35
N ALA A 260 2.95 -14.38 21.27
CA ALA A 260 1.67 -14.76 20.68
C ALA A 260 1.72 -14.80 19.15
N SER A 261 2.60 -14.01 18.54
CA SER A 261 2.75 -13.91 17.08
C SER A 261 3.80 -14.87 16.51
N GLN A 262 4.62 -15.52 17.33
CA GLN A 262 5.72 -16.35 16.84
C GLN A 262 5.26 -17.40 15.83
N GLY A 263 6.03 -17.56 14.76
CA GLY A 263 5.72 -18.54 13.73
C GLY A 263 4.72 -18.08 12.68
N VAL A 264 4.00 -16.98 12.90
CA VAL A 264 3.07 -16.43 11.89
C VAL A 264 3.83 -16.16 10.60
N LEU A 265 3.25 -16.64 9.49
CA LEU A 265 3.74 -16.36 8.14
C LEU A 265 3.06 -15.14 7.57
N THR A 266 3.83 -14.32 6.88
CA THR A 266 3.34 -13.18 6.11
C THR A 266 4.15 -13.00 4.84
N VAL A 267 3.60 -12.29 3.88
CA VAL A 267 4.30 -11.90 2.66
C VAL A 267 4.38 -10.40 2.61
N ASN A 268 5.58 -9.83 2.55
CA ASN A 268 5.75 -8.38 2.46
C ASN A 268 6.87 -8.04 1.47
N PRO A 269 6.82 -6.91 0.78
CA PRO A 269 7.88 -6.49 -0.13
C PRO A 269 9.02 -5.76 0.58
N PHE A 270 8.85 -5.42 1.84
CA PHE A 270 9.79 -4.63 2.62
C PHE A 270 9.82 -5.10 4.08
N TYR A 271 11.01 -5.10 4.63
CA TYR A 271 11.25 -5.17 6.06
C TYR A 271 12.43 -4.25 6.41
N TRP A 272 12.35 -3.57 7.53
CA TRP A 272 13.30 -2.51 7.87
C TRP A 272 14.76 -2.97 7.94
N ASP A 273 15.03 -4.23 8.31
CA ASP A 273 16.37 -4.81 8.49
C ASP A 273 16.81 -5.73 7.35
N MET A 274 16.42 -5.44 6.10
CA MET A 274 16.81 -6.29 4.96
C MET A 274 18.19 -5.96 4.38
N ASN A 275 18.51 -4.68 4.29
CA ASN A 275 19.75 -4.20 3.67
C ASN A 275 20.18 -2.83 4.26
N PRO A 276 21.38 -2.31 3.92
CA PRO A 276 21.82 -1.01 4.43
C PRO A 276 20.87 0.15 4.10
N GLY A 277 20.26 0.15 2.94
CA GLY A 277 19.30 1.20 2.52
C GLY A 277 18.02 1.17 3.33
N THR A 278 17.41 -0.02 3.52
CA THR A 278 16.21 -0.15 4.35
C THR A 278 16.49 0.26 5.78
N ARG A 279 17.64 -0.14 6.36
CA ARG A 279 18.05 0.28 7.71
C ARG A 279 18.25 1.79 7.84
N ALA A 280 18.91 2.42 6.87
CA ALA A 280 19.17 3.85 6.91
C ALA A 280 17.86 4.67 6.88
N PHE A 281 16.96 4.36 5.97
CA PHE A 281 15.63 4.96 5.91
C PHE A 281 14.85 4.74 7.21
N SER A 282 14.76 3.49 7.66
CA SER A 282 13.89 3.11 8.78
C SER A 282 14.33 3.73 10.11
N ARG A 283 15.64 3.84 10.36
CA ARG A 283 16.15 4.52 11.55
C ARG A 283 15.84 6.02 11.55
N ARG A 284 15.88 6.68 10.39
CA ARG A 284 15.48 8.08 10.25
C ARG A 284 13.99 8.26 10.46
N PHE A 285 13.19 7.36 9.87
CA PHE A 285 11.74 7.32 10.04
C PHE A 285 11.37 7.13 11.52
N GLN A 286 11.93 6.12 12.19
CA GLN A 286 11.65 5.80 13.59
C GLN A 286 11.88 7.00 14.53
N LYS A 287 12.95 7.75 14.31
CA LYS A 287 13.27 8.95 15.12
C LYS A 287 12.23 10.07 14.99
N ARG A 288 11.48 10.09 13.89
CA ARG A 288 10.48 11.12 13.58
C ARG A 288 9.05 10.62 13.79
N ALA A 289 8.85 9.31 13.76
CA ALA A 289 7.53 8.71 13.95
C ALA A 289 7.00 9.04 15.37
N HIS A 290 5.76 9.49 15.44
CA HIS A 290 5.13 9.96 16.69
C HIS A 290 5.07 8.89 17.80
N ASN A 291 5.08 7.61 17.41
CA ASN A 291 5.05 6.44 18.31
C ASN A 291 6.40 5.69 18.37
N GLY A 292 7.45 6.21 17.73
CA GLY A 292 8.75 5.55 17.67
C GLY A 292 8.77 4.21 16.93
N ALA A 293 7.75 3.94 16.09
CA ALA A 293 7.66 2.71 15.34
C ALA A 293 8.62 2.68 14.14
N MET A 294 9.11 1.48 13.80
CA MET A 294 9.73 1.24 12.50
C MET A 294 8.69 1.29 11.39
N PRO A 295 9.06 1.75 10.19
CA PRO A 295 8.14 1.76 9.06
C PRO A 295 7.82 0.34 8.60
N ASN A 296 6.59 0.16 8.15
CA ASN A 296 6.16 -1.04 7.44
C ASN A 296 6.29 -0.85 5.92
N ASP A 297 5.88 -1.86 5.17
CA ASP A 297 5.94 -1.89 3.70
C ASP A 297 5.07 -0.82 3.03
N MET A 298 3.92 -0.46 3.62
CA MET A 298 3.01 0.54 3.07
C MET A 298 3.60 1.95 3.17
N GLN A 299 4.17 2.30 4.33
CA GLN A 299 4.85 3.56 4.57
C GLN A 299 6.12 3.69 3.71
N ALA A 300 6.91 2.60 3.63
CA ALA A 300 8.04 2.52 2.70
C ALA A 300 7.60 2.68 1.24
N GLY A 301 6.42 2.14 0.89
CA GLY A 301 5.79 2.27 -0.42
C GLY A 301 5.45 3.72 -0.77
N VAL A 302 4.92 4.50 0.18
CA VAL A 302 4.67 5.94 -0.03
C VAL A 302 5.97 6.68 -0.33
N TYR A 303 7.01 6.47 0.47
CA TYR A 303 8.32 7.11 0.25
C TYR A 303 8.88 6.80 -1.15
N SER A 304 8.92 5.53 -1.52
CA SER A 304 9.41 5.07 -2.82
C SER A 304 8.57 5.62 -3.99
N ALA A 305 7.25 5.62 -3.86
CA ALA A 305 6.31 6.11 -4.85
C ALA A 305 6.47 7.61 -5.12
N VAL A 306 6.57 8.41 -4.05
CA VAL A 306 6.75 9.87 -4.14
C VAL A 306 8.08 10.21 -4.82
N LEU A 307 9.18 9.54 -4.46
CA LEU A 307 10.47 9.74 -5.13
C LEU A 307 10.38 9.47 -6.65
N HIS A 308 9.72 8.39 -7.05
CA HIS A 308 9.61 8.06 -8.47
C HIS A 308 8.68 9.01 -9.22
N PHE A 309 7.59 9.46 -8.58
CA PHE A 309 6.71 10.50 -9.12
C PHE A 309 7.46 11.80 -9.37
N LEU A 310 8.26 12.28 -8.40
CA LEU A 310 9.01 13.52 -8.54
C LEU A 310 10.04 13.45 -9.69
N LYS A 311 10.71 12.30 -9.86
CA LYS A 311 11.59 12.05 -11.03
C LYS A 311 10.82 12.14 -12.36
N ALA A 312 9.58 11.64 -12.39
CA ALA A 312 8.74 11.72 -13.60
C ALA A 312 8.28 13.17 -13.86
N VAL A 313 7.94 13.93 -12.82
CA VAL A 313 7.59 15.36 -12.91
C VAL A 313 8.74 16.17 -13.49
N ASP A 314 9.98 15.94 -13.04
CA ASP A 314 11.18 16.59 -13.61
C ASP A 314 11.36 16.24 -15.08
N LYS A 315 11.19 14.96 -15.43
CA LYS A 315 11.36 14.47 -16.81
C LYS A 315 10.33 15.07 -17.78
N VAL A 316 9.10 15.28 -17.31
CA VAL A 316 8.00 15.86 -18.11
C VAL A 316 8.06 17.40 -18.10
N GLY A 317 8.70 17.98 -17.09
CA GLY A 317 8.72 19.44 -16.88
C GLY A 317 7.46 19.99 -16.20
N GLY A 318 6.64 19.12 -15.59
CA GLY A 318 5.42 19.53 -14.87
C GLY A 318 4.60 18.36 -14.35
N ALA A 319 3.57 18.66 -13.56
CA ALA A 319 2.76 17.64 -12.89
C ALA A 319 1.27 17.65 -13.32
N THR A 320 0.84 18.60 -14.14
CA THR A 320 -0.59 18.83 -14.43
C THR A 320 -1.20 17.85 -15.44
N ASP A 321 -0.38 17.26 -16.33
CA ASP A 321 -0.81 16.17 -17.21
C ASP A 321 -0.50 14.81 -16.59
N GLY A 322 -1.47 14.27 -15.86
CA GLY A 322 -1.30 13.00 -15.14
C GLY A 322 -0.97 11.81 -16.03
N ARG A 323 -1.51 11.76 -17.26
CA ARG A 323 -1.18 10.70 -18.22
C ARG A 323 0.26 10.78 -18.69
N ALA A 324 0.75 11.97 -18.99
CA ALA A 324 2.15 12.17 -19.37
C ALA A 324 3.09 11.79 -18.23
N VAL A 325 2.76 12.16 -16.98
CA VAL A 325 3.55 11.79 -15.80
C VAL A 325 3.56 10.27 -15.60
N VAL A 326 2.41 9.60 -15.64
CA VAL A 326 2.33 8.13 -15.49
C VAL A 326 3.04 7.41 -16.65
N ALA A 327 2.95 7.91 -17.88
CA ALA A 327 3.72 7.37 -19.00
C ALA A 327 5.23 7.51 -18.78
N ALA A 328 5.70 8.65 -18.26
CA ALA A 328 7.10 8.85 -17.89
C ALA A 328 7.53 7.93 -16.74
N MET A 329 6.68 7.73 -15.74
CA MET A 329 6.93 6.75 -14.66
C MET A 329 7.13 5.33 -15.19
N LYS A 330 6.26 4.89 -16.12
CA LYS A 330 6.35 3.55 -16.76
C LYS A 330 7.60 3.40 -17.65
N ALA A 331 8.01 4.46 -18.29
CA ALA A 331 9.20 4.47 -19.18
C ALA A 331 10.54 4.49 -18.43
N MET A 332 10.54 4.72 -17.13
CA MET A 332 11.73 4.72 -16.29
C MET A 332 11.81 3.44 -15.44
N PRO A 333 13.01 2.81 -15.32
CA PRO A 333 13.17 1.77 -14.32
C PRO A 333 12.96 2.33 -12.92
N THR A 334 12.34 1.55 -12.03
CA THR A 334 12.32 1.88 -10.62
C THR A 334 13.60 1.36 -9.99
N ASP A 335 14.32 2.21 -9.26
CA ASP A 335 15.51 1.83 -8.50
C ASP A 335 15.59 2.72 -7.27
N ASP A 336 15.33 2.13 -6.11
CA ASP A 336 15.37 2.82 -4.82
C ASP A 336 15.91 1.88 -3.73
N PRO A 337 16.42 2.44 -2.61
CA PRO A 337 17.08 1.64 -1.58
C PRO A 337 16.13 0.70 -0.82
N LEU A 338 14.81 0.84 -0.97
CA LEU A 338 13.80 0.10 -0.20
C LEU A 338 13.30 -1.14 -0.95
N PHE A 339 13.02 -1.00 -2.26
CA PHE A 339 12.45 -2.08 -3.09
C PHE A 339 13.40 -2.55 -4.18
N GLY A 340 14.58 -1.89 -4.32
CA GLY A 340 15.56 -2.22 -5.33
C GLY A 340 15.09 -1.94 -6.75
N LYS A 341 15.70 -2.66 -7.70
CA LYS A 341 15.41 -2.51 -9.13
C LYS A 341 14.08 -3.17 -9.50
N GLY A 342 13.31 -2.47 -10.34
CA GLY A 342 12.03 -2.94 -10.83
C GLY A 342 11.55 -2.12 -12.02
N ARG A 343 10.30 -2.32 -12.41
CA ARG A 343 9.62 -1.61 -13.48
C ARG A 343 8.12 -1.50 -13.22
N ILE A 344 7.47 -0.58 -13.90
CA ILE A 344 6.01 -0.48 -13.90
C ILE A 344 5.51 -1.05 -15.22
N ARG A 345 4.57 -2.02 -15.14
CA ARG A 345 3.95 -2.67 -16.30
C ARG A 345 2.91 -1.76 -16.96
N GLU A 346 2.45 -2.19 -18.15
CA GLU A 346 1.40 -1.50 -18.91
C GLU A 346 0.09 -1.35 -18.12
N ASP A 347 -0.29 -2.37 -17.35
CA ASP A 347 -1.47 -2.35 -16.46
C ASP A 347 -1.31 -1.47 -15.21
N GLY A 348 -0.17 -0.82 -15.03
CA GLY A 348 0.14 0.05 -13.89
C GLY A 348 0.72 -0.66 -12.67
N ARG A 349 0.95 -1.99 -12.69
CA ARG A 349 1.59 -2.70 -11.58
C ARG A 349 3.09 -2.44 -11.54
N LYS A 350 3.60 -1.91 -10.41
CA LYS A 350 5.05 -1.90 -10.14
C LYS A 350 5.50 -3.31 -9.76
N LEU A 351 6.50 -3.83 -10.44
CA LEU A 351 7.13 -5.11 -10.14
C LEU A 351 8.35 -4.93 -9.23
N HIS A 352 8.46 -5.75 -8.23
CA HIS A 352 9.58 -5.91 -7.30
C HIS A 352 9.47 -7.27 -6.61
N PRO A 353 10.52 -7.80 -6.01
CA PRO A 353 10.43 -9.03 -5.21
C PRO A 353 9.47 -8.88 -4.04
N MET A 354 8.82 -9.98 -3.67
CA MET A 354 8.13 -10.14 -2.39
C MET A 354 8.88 -11.17 -1.54
N TYR A 355 8.68 -11.12 -0.25
CA TYR A 355 9.37 -12.00 0.69
C TYR A 355 8.36 -12.73 1.56
N LEU A 356 8.46 -14.06 1.58
CA LEU A 356 7.80 -14.85 2.61
C LEU A 356 8.60 -14.67 3.90
N LEU A 357 7.97 -14.09 4.88
CA LEU A 357 8.54 -13.80 6.18
C LEU A 357 7.88 -14.67 7.26
N GLN A 358 8.61 -14.93 8.32
CA GLN A 358 8.08 -15.58 9.50
C GLN A 358 8.39 -14.73 10.73
N VAL A 359 7.40 -14.58 11.61
CA VAL A 359 7.63 -13.94 12.91
C VAL A 359 8.55 -14.80 13.76
N LYS A 360 9.62 -14.20 14.27
CA LYS A 360 10.61 -14.82 15.15
C LYS A 360 9.98 -15.25 16.48
N SER A 361 10.54 -16.26 17.11
CA SER A 361 10.30 -16.51 18.52
C SER A 361 11.03 -15.46 19.40
N PRO A 362 10.65 -15.30 20.67
CA PRO A 362 11.36 -14.40 21.59
C PRO A 362 12.85 -14.66 21.70
N GLY A 363 13.28 -15.94 21.60
CA GLY A 363 14.69 -16.30 21.65
C GLY A 363 15.49 -16.01 20.38
N GLU A 364 14.82 -15.78 19.24
CA GLU A 364 15.46 -15.41 17.96
C GLU A 364 15.55 -13.89 17.78
N SER A 365 14.69 -13.12 18.47
CA SER A 365 14.67 -11.66 18.39
C SER A 365 15.82 -11.04 19.19
N LYS A 366 16.47 -10.04 18.61
CA LYS A 366 17.58 -9.28 19.24
C LYS A 366 17.10 -8.01 19.95
N GLY A 367 15.78 -7.75 19.97
CA GLY A 367 15.20 -6.57 20.59
C GLY A 367 13.98 -6.06 19.83
N ASP A 368 13.55 -4.84 20.18
CA ASP A 368 12.37 -4.21 19.59
C ASP A 368 12.47 -4.10 18.07
N TRP A 369 11.36 -4.41 17.40
CA TRP A 369 11.21 -4.39 15.94
C TRP A 369 12.01 -5.46 15.18
N ASP A 370 12.87 -6.24 15.81
CA ASP A 370 13.54 -7.39 15.18
C ASP A 370 12.64 -8.62 15.20
N TYR A 371 11.53 -8.53 14.44
CA TYR A 371 10.43 -9.48 14.53
C TYR A 371 10.39 -10.51 13.41
N TYR A 372 11.02 -10.25 12.26
CA TYR A 372 10.90 -11.14 11.11
C TYR A 372 12.22 -11.80 10.72
N LYS A 373 12.10 -13.02 10.22
CA LYS A 373 13.15 -13.69 9.44
C LYS A 373 12.62 -13.99 8.04
N VAL A 374 13.49 -13.83 7.04
CA VAL A 374 13.18 -14.16 5.65
C VAL A 374 13.19 -15.67 5.48
N VAL A 375 12.08 -16.25 5.04
CA VAL A 375 11.93 -17.67 4.73
C VAL A 375 12.31 -17.93 3.27
N SER A 376 11.79 -17.12 2.36
CA SER A 376 12.12 -17.20 0.93
C SER A 376 11.83 -15.88 0.22
N THR A 377 12.47 -15.70 -0.93
CA THR A 377 12.21 -14.58 -1.85
C THR A 377 11.33 -15.07 -2.98
N ILE A 378 10.27 -14.32 -3.27
CA ILE A 378 9.39 -14.54 -4.42
C ILE A 378 9.83 -13.55 -5.50
N PRO A 379 10.37 -14.03 -6.64
CA PRO A 379 10.82 -13.14 -7.71
C PRO A 379 9.69 -12.22 -8.22
N ALA A 380 10.05 -11.02 -8.65
CA ALA A 380 9.10 -9.99 -9.08
C ALA A 380 8.05 -10.48 -10.11
N GLU A 381 8.48 -11.29 -11.07
CA GLU A 381 7.61 -11.83 -12.13
C GLU A 381 6.63 -12.91 -11.63
N GLN A 382 6.89 -13.50 -10.46
CA GLN A 382 6.02 -14.51 -9.82
C GLN A 382 5.20 -13.93 -8.67
N ALA A 383 5.55 -12.73 -8.22
CA ALA A 383 4.94 -12.10 -7.06
C ALA A 383 3.58 -11.45 -7.37
N PHE A 384 3.30 -11.17 -8.64
CA PHE A 384 2.10 -10.46 -9.06
C PHE A 384 1.40 -11.17 -10.20
N ARG A 385 0.07 -10.96 -10.29
CA ARG A 385 -0.79 -11.57 -11.29
C ARG A 385 -0.23 -11.37 -12.71
N PRO A 386 -0.23 -12.41 -13.58
CA PRO A 386 0.04 -12.24 -14.99
C PRO A 386 -0.90 -11.19 -15.63
N MET A 387 -0.37 -10.32 -16.50
CA MET A 387 -1.20 -9.26 -17.13
C MET A 387 -2.38 -9.83 -17.91
N SER A 388 -2.20 -10.99 -18.57
CA SER A 388 -3.26 -11.68 -19.33
C SER A 388 -4.45 -12.10 -18.47
N GLU A 389 -4.28 -12.27 -17.16
CA GLU A 389 -5.34 -12.66 -16.22
C GLU A 389 -6.05 -11.45 -15.58
N GLY A 390 -5.57 -10.23 -15.83
CA GLY A 390 -6.05 -9.01 -15.16
C GLY A 390 -7.30 -8.40 -15.78
N ASN A 391 -7.59 -8.68 -17.05
CA ASN A 391 -8.66 -8.02 -17.82
C ASN A 391 -8.52 -6.48 -17.85
N CYS A 392 -7.30 -5.95 -17.78
CA CYS A 392 -7.05 -4.53 -17.89
C CYS A 392 -7.32 -4.04 -19.32
N PRO A 393 -8.21 -3.04 -19.54
CA PRO A 393 -8.51 -2.55 -20.88
C PRO A 393 -7.35 -1.81 -21.57
N LEU A 394 -6.28 -1.49 -20.83
CA LEU A 394 -5.08 -0.84 -21.38
C LEU A 394 -4.09 -1.86 -21.97
N VAL A 395 -4.25 -3.14 -21.64
CA VAL A 395 -3.38 -4.22 -22.14
C VAL A 395 -4.00 -4.82 -23.40
N ALA A 396 -3.21 -4.84 -24.49
CA ALA A 396 -3.67 -5.46 -25.72
C ALA A 396 -4.02 -6.95 -25.48
N ARG A 397 -5.19 -7.38 -25.95
CA ARG A 397 -5.55 -8.80 -25.98
C ARG A 397 -4.88 -9.41 -27.20
N ASN A 398 -3.84 -10.20 -26.97
CA ASN A 398 -3.26 -11.06 -28.01
C ASN A 398 -4.19 -12.24 -28.32
#